data_103eef86f4e27981e009023f264ea584
#
_entry.id   103eef86f4e27981e009023f264ea584
#
_cell.length_a   1.000
_cell.length_b   1.000
_cell.length_c   1.000
_cell.angle_alpha   90.00
_cell.angle_beta   90.00
_cell.angle_gamma   90.00
#
_symmetry.space_group_name_H-M   'P 1'
#
loop_
_entity.id
_entity.type
_entity.pdbx_description
1 polymer ?
#
loop_
_entity_poly.entity_id
_entity_poly.type
_entity_poly.pdbx_seq_one_letter_code
_entity_poly.pdbx_strand_id
1 'polypeptide(L)'
;MTDPTPASTPPEEYPNADYRQLDRSKLSEMMQRYLEVKEQYPHALLFFRVGDFFECFFQDAVTIAHELELMQTTKAAGKEVGRVPMTGVPHEHVYRYSSTLLEKGYAVVICDQVEDAAVAAKEKRQVKREVTRVLTPGTLTDDNMLKGRQNNYLAALVIAGEHWGLAYADISTGEFLITQSVNLEQLTQELMRLQPSEVLFPVNAPDISKMLKPGETDNELPDCLPRCFCYSLRSQKPFSLGEARPRVLQQFQLKSLEGIGCEHLPLSVRAAGGLLEYLEDTQKENTTSLQRPRTYTLSDYLILDHQSRRNLEITTTVRDNTLYGSLLWALDKTNTPMGSRALRRWLLQPLLDLKGIRARHDTIQEFVNNHQLRQDFQQLLRQIYDLERLTGRVGNNTANAKDLVSLADSLAKLPQLAALAEQAKSPYLKALQNLPQSLEKIAEKIHNSLVESPPIHLKEGGLIRSGVDANLDEMRSLATDDQQWIANLEVQERERTGIPTLKVGYNKAFGYYISISRGKAELAPDDYLRKQTLTNEERYIAV
;
A
#
# COMPACT_ATOMS: atom_id res chain seq x y z
N MET A 1 -37.81 17.44 -8.75
CA MET A 1 -37.52 18.59 -7.89
C MET A 1 -37.67 18.11 -6.46
N THR A 2 -36.60 17.70 -5.85
CA THR A 2 -36.48 17.48 -4.41
C THR A 2 -35.32 18.34 -3.97
N ASP A 3 -35.58 19.24 -3.04
CA ASP A 3 -34.63 20.20 -2.48
C ASP A 3 -33.36 19.53 -1.97
N PRO A 4 -32.20 20.17 -2.11
CA PRO A 4 -30.97 19.70 -1.48
C PRO A 4 -31.11 19.81 0.03
N THR A 5 -30.88 18.69 0.69
CA THR A 5 -30.75 18.60 2.16
C THR A 5 -29.77 19.68 2.65
N PRO A 6 -30.12 20.44 3.70
CA PRO A 6 -29.26 21.51 4.19
C PRO A 6 -27.93 20.92 4.69
N ALA A 7 -26.86 21.60 4.33
CA ALA A 7 -25.51 21.34 4.81
C ALA A 7 -25.53 21.18 6.34
N SER A 8 -25.00 20.07 6.81
CA SER A 8 -24.81 19.79 8.23
C SER A 8 -24.08 20.95 8.90
N THR A 9 -24.65 21.47 9.97
CA THR A 9 -24.05 22.45 10.89
C THR A 9 -22.61 22.04 11.19
N PRO A 10 -21.63 22.96 11.16
CA PRO A 10 -20.27 22.63 11.59
C PRO A 10 -20.31 22.11 13.02
N PRO A 11 -19.50 21.09 13.34
CA PRO A 11 -19.47 20.51 14.69
C PRO A 11 -19.15 21.61 15.71
N GLU A 12 -19.76 21.52 16.90
CA GLU A 12 -19.47 22.40 18.04
C GLU A 12 -17.95 22.58 18.19
N GLU A 13 -17.48 23.82 18.34
CA GLU A 13 -16.07 24.11 18.59
C GLU A 13 -15.64 23.42 19.90
N TYR A 14 -14.90 22.34 19.76
CA TYR A 14 -14.31 21.70 20.93
C TYR A 14 -13.19 22.57 21.48
N PRO A 15 -13.22 22.93 22.76
CA PRO A 15 -12.13 23.68 23.37
C PRO A 15 -10.81 22.93 23.19
N ASN A 16 -9.75 23.64 22.83
CA ASN A 16 -8.40 23.10 22.58
C ASN A 16 -8.25 22.16 21.36
N ALA A 17 -9.12 22.26 20.34
CA ALA A 17 -8.96 21.52 19.08
C ALA A 17 -7.79 22.06 18.25
N ASP A 18 -7.56 23.39 18.26
CA ASP A 18 -6.45 24.00 17.55
C ASP A 18 -5.16 24.01 18.41
N TYR A 19 -4.26 23.06 18.11
CA TYR A 19 -2.99 22.95 18.84
C TYR A 19 -2.05 24.15 18.69
N ARG A 20 -2.24 25.02 17.65
CA ARG A 20 -1.39 26.19 17.40
C ARG A 20 -1.58 27.27 18.46
N GLN A 21 -2.69 27.24 19.16
CA GLN A 21 -3.04 28.18 20.24
C GLN A 21 -2.56 27.71 21.62
N LEU A 22 -1.99 26.50 21.72
CA LEU A 22 -1.61 25.90 22.99
C LEU A 22 -0.13 26.12 23.32
N ASP A 23 0.16 26.34 24.61
CA ASP A 23 1.53 26.41 25.13
C ASP A 23 2.13 24.99 25.21
N ARG A 24 3.10 24.71 24.34
CA ARG A 24 3.75 23.38 24.24
C ARG A 24 4.45 22.93 25.52
N SER A 25 5.02 23.88 26.28
CA SER A 25 5.73 23.56 27.50
C SER A 25 4.83 22.93 28.58
N LYS A 26 3.52 23.13 28.45
CA LYS A 26 2.49 22.62 29.36
C LYS A 26 1.88 21.29 28.91
N LEU A 27 2.22 20.83 27.71
CA LEU A 27 1.78 19.55 27.18
C LEU A 27 2.59 18.38 27.76
N SER A 28 1.96 17.21 27.87
CA SER A 28 2.67 15.97 28.21
C SER A 28 3.68 15.62 27.09
N GLU A 29 4.76 14.92 27.44
CA GLU A 29 5.80 14.50 26.47
C GLU A 29 5.22 13.75 25.27
N MET A 30 4.20 12.92 25.49
CA MET A 30 3.52 12.21 24.41
C MET A 30 2.84 13.19 23.44
N MET A 31 2.17 14.21 23.96
CA MET A 31 1.51 15.23 23.12
C MET A 31 2.52 16.14 22.42
N GLN A 32 3.63 16.45 23.07
CA GLN A 32 4.73 17.17 22.42
C GLN A 32 5.26 16.36 21.23
N ARG A 33 5.50 15.06 21.42
CA ARG A 33 5.96 14.18 20.33
C ARG A 33 4.93 14.05 19.21
N TYR A 34 3.63 13.98 19.54
CA TYR A 34 2.57 14.01 18.53
C TYR A 34 2.64 15.27 17.69
N LEU A 35 2.81 16.43 18.30
CA LEU A 35 2.90 17.71 17.61
C LEU A 35 4.17 17.85 16.77
N GLU A 36 5.32 17.33 17.22
CA GLU A 36 6.55 17.29 16.43
C GLU A 36 6.35 16.56 15.10
N VAL A 37 5.63 15.44 15.13
CA VAL A 37 5.28 14.70 13.90
C VAL A 37 4.24 15.46 13.08
N LYS A 38 3.20 16.01 13.73
CA LYS A 38 2.14 16.75 13.04
C LYS A 38 2.66 17.98 12.29
N GLU A 39 3.65 18.65 12.82
CA GLU A 39 4.27 19.82 12.16
C GLU A 39 5.09 19.48 10.93
N GLN A 40 5.65 18.28 10.88
CA GLN A 40 6.30 17.78 9.67
C GLN A 40 5.28 17.46 8.58
N TYR A 41 4.02 17.12 8.96
CA TYR A 41 2.95 16.73 8.05
C TYR A 41 1.65 17.50 8.36
N PRO A 42 1.63 18.84 8.24
CA PRO A 42 0.53 19.68 8.73
C PRO A 42 -0.81 19.39 8.03
N HIS A 43 -0.79 18.95 6.77
CA HIS A 43 -1.98 18.69 5.97
C HIS A 43 -2.44 17.23 5.96
N ALA A 44 -1.66 16.32 6.58
CA ALA A 44 -2.03 14.91 6.68
C ALA A 44 -2.70 14.59 8.02
N LEU A 45 -3.61 13.64 8.04
CA LEU A 45 -4.22 13.12 9.26
C LEU A 45 -3.25 12.15 9.94
N LEU A 46 -2.95 12.38 11.22
CA LEU A 46 -1.94 11.62 11.94
C LEU A 46 -2.57 10.53 12.82
N PHE A 47 -2.27 9.27 12.51
CA PHE A 47 -2.49 8.12 13.38
C PHE A 47 -1.24 7.84 14.21
N PHE A 48 -1.33 7.99 15.52
CA PHE A 48 -0.22 7.87 16.44
C PHE A 48 -0.40 6.67 17.37
N ARG A 49 0.52 5.72 17.35
CA ARG A 49 0.41 4.46 18.09
C ARG A 49 0.51 4.66 19.59
N VAL A 50 -0.52 4.23 20.32
CA VAL A 50 -0.55 4.22 21.78
C VAL A 50 -1.09 2.86 22.27
N GLY A 51 -0.20 1.97 22.65
CA GLY A 51 -0.56 0.58 23.00
C GLY A 51 -1.20 -0.17 21.83
N ASP A 52 -2.41 -0.68 22.00
CA ASP A 52 -3.13 -1.45 21.00
C ASP A 52 -3.97 -0.59 20.05
N PHE A 53 -3.91 0.74 20.19
CA PHE A 53 -4.66 1.68 19.38
C PHE A 53 -3.74 2.62 18.61
N PHE A 54 -4.24 3.10 17.45
CA PHE A 54 -3.78 4.33 16.86
C PHE A 54 -4.73 5.44 17.29
N GLU A 55 -4.21 6.38 18.05
CA GLU A 55 -4.96 7.53 18.56
C GLU A 55 -4.66 8.78 17.72
N CYS A 56 -5.67 9.61 17.56
CA CYS A 56 -5.59 10.88 16.85
C CYS A 56 -6.05 11.98 17.82
N PHE A 57 -5.45 13.18 17.74
CA PHE A 57 -5.70 14.25 18.69
C PHE A 57 -6.01 15.57 17.96
N PHE A 58 -6.52 16.53 18.73
CA PHE A 58 -6.80 17.89 18.24
C PHE A 58 -7.76 17.89 17.05
N GLN A 59 -7.49 18.74 16.04
CA GLN A 59 -8.31 18.87 14.84
C GLN A 59 -8.36 17.57 14.03
N ASP A 60 -7.28 16.78 14.01
CA ASP A 60 -7.27 15.49 13.33
C ASP A 60 -8.31 14.53 13.94
N ALA A 61 -8.45 14.53 15.26
CA ALA A 61 -9.46 13.70 15.93
C ALA A 61 -10.89 14.10 15.54
N VAL A 62 -11.17 15.39 15.46
CA VAL A 62 -12.49 15.90 15.04
C VAL A 62 -12.79 15.48 13.59
N THR A 63 -11.81 15.70 12.70
CA THR A 63 -11.95 15.35 11.28
C THR A 63 -12.13 13.84 11.10
N ILE A 64 -11.28 13.02 11.71
CA ILE A 64 -11.33 11.56 11.58
C ILE A 64 -12.62 10.99 12.17
N ALA A 65 -13.05 11.49 13.35
CA ALA A 65 -14.30 11.04 13.96
C ALA A 65 -15.51 11.34 13.07
N HIS A 66 -15.56 12.52 12.46
CA HIS A 66 -16.62 12.92 11.53
C HIS A 66 -16.59 12.08 10.25
N GLU A 67 -15.42 11.98 9.60
CA GLU A 67 -15.30 11.31 8.30
C GLU A 67 -15.52 9.80 8.35
N LEU A 68 -15.20 9.17 9.48
CA LEU A 68 -15.31 7.72 9.68
C LEU A 68 -16.47 7.32 10.58
N GLU A 69 -17.31 8.29 11.01
CA GLU A 69 -18.43 8.07 11.93
C GLU A 69 -17.99 7.37 13.23
N LEU A 70 -16.81 7.75 13.75
CA LEU A 70 -16.26 7.20 14.97
C LEU A 70 -16.67 8.00 16.18
N MET A 71 -16.70 7.33 17.36
CA MET A 71 -16.92 8.01 18.62
C MET A 71 -15.75 8.94 18.92
N GLN A 72 -16.06 10.22 19.11
CA GLN A 72 -15.12 11.20 19.60
C GLN A 72 -15.17 11.25 21.13
N THR A 73 -14.01 11.28 21.74
CA THR A 73 -13.81 11.41 23.18
C THR A 73 -12.76 12.48 23.47
N THR A 74 -12.28 12.56 24.69
CA THR A 74 -11.24 13.52 25.07
C THR A 74 -10.14 12.84 25.88
N LYS A 75 -8.90 13.32 25.76
CA LYS A 75 -7.74 12.86 26.54
C LYS A 75 -7.05 14.03 27.24
N ALA A 76 -6.53 13.79 28.45
CA ALA A 76 -5.75 14.80 29.16
C ALA A 76 -4.44 15.07 28.41
N ALA A 77 -4.21 16.33 28.05
CA ALA A 77 -3.04 16.75 27.27
C ALA A 77 -1.87 17.27 28.13
N GLY A 78 -2.14 17.65 29.37
CA GLY A 78 -1.19 18.17 30.35
C GLY A 78 -1.93 18.72 31.57
N LYS A 79 -1.20 18.98 32.67
CA LYS A 79 -1.83 19.43 33.93
C LYS A 79 -2.53 20.78 33.81
N GLU A 80 -2.02 21.67 32.94
CA GLU A 80 -2.54 23.04 32.80
C GLU A 80 -3.36 23.26 31.50
N VAL A 81 -3.23 22.36 30.51
CA VAL A 81 -3.92 22.47 29.22
C VAL A 81 -5.34 21.88 29.28
N GLY A 82 -5.55 20.91 30.18
CA GLY A 82 -6.82 20.24 30.31
C GLY A 82 -6.98 19.09 29.28
N ARG A 83 -8.21 18.93 28.76
CA ARG A 83 -8.56 17.84 27.85
C ARG A 83 -8.63 18.34 26.40
N VAL A 84 -8.16 17.52 25.47
CA VAL A 84 -8.19 17.75 24.03
C VAL A 84 -9.05 16.69 23.34
N PRO A 85 -9.64 17.00 22.17
CA PRO A 85 -10.35 16.02 21.36
C PRO A 85 -9.47 14.82 21.05
N MET A 86 -10.04 13.63 21.12
CA MET A 86 -9.37 12.36 20.79
C MET A 86 -10.35 11.39 20.13
N THR A 87 -9.89 10.69 19.13
CA THR A 87 -10.50 9.48 18.60
C THR A 87 -9.41 8.43 18.38
N GLY A 88 -9.77 7.17 18.15
CA GLY A 88 -8.78 6.14 17.89
C GLY A 88 -9.38 4.90 17.27
N VAL A 89 -8.52 4.14 16.63
CA VAL A 89 -8.87 2.87 15.97
C VAL A 89 -7.94 1.76 16.46
N PRO A 90 -8.42 0.50 16.55
CA PRO A 90 -7.56 -0.64 16.86
C PRO A 90 -6.44 -0.75 15.82
N HIS A 91 -5.23 -1.11 16.24
CA HIS A 91 -4.07 -1.14 15.36
C HIS A 91 -4.22 -2.09 14.17
N GLU A 92 -4.92 -3.22 14.36
CA GLU A 92 -5.18 -4.21 13.33
C GLU A 92 -6.04 -3.65 12.17
N HIS A 93 -6.79 -2.59 12.43
CA HIS A 93 -7.74 -2.03 11.48
C HIS A 93 -7.35 -0.67 10.89
N VAL A 94 -6.18 -0.12 11.26
CA VAL A 94 -5.75 1.22 10.84
C VAL A 94 -5.73 1.36 9.31
N TYR A 95 -5.28 0.34 8.58
CA TYR A 95 -5.24 0.39 7.12
C TYR A 95 -6.62 0.44 6.46
N ARG A 96 -7.61 -0.25 7.04
CA ARG A 96 -9.00 -0.18 6.57
C ARG A 96 -9.57 1.24 6.72
N TYR A 97 -9.36 1.85 7.88
CA TYR A 97 -9.81 3.22 8.12
C TYR A 97 -9.04 4.24 7.30
N SER A 98 -7.73 4.05 7.11
CA SER A 98 -6.91 4.87 6.23
C SER A 98 -7.41 4.82 4.79
N SER A 99 -7.78 3.64 4.27
CA SER A 99 -8.35 3.50 2.91
C SER A 99 -9.57 4.39 2.69
N THR A 100 -10.49 4.43 3.66
CA THR A 100 -11.69 5.29 3.56
C THR A 100 -11.33 6.77 3.53
N LEU A 101 -10.34 7.21 4.31
CA LEU A 101 -9.88 8.60 4.32
C LEU A 101 -9.18 8.97 3.00
N LEU A 102 -8.37 8.06 2.46
CA LEU A 102 -7.69 8.24 1.18
C LEU A 102 -8.67 8.33 0.01
N GLU A 103 -9.74 7.52 0.01
CA GLU A 103 -10.82 7.63 -0.99
C GLU A 103 -11.54 8.98 -0.93
N LYS A 104 -11.58 9.61 0.24
CA LYS A 104 -12.11 10.98 0.43
C LYS A 104 -11.08 12.07 0.16
N GLY A 105 -9.86 11.72 -0.29
CA GLY A 105 -8.80 12.65 -0.68
C GLY A 105 -7.97 13.21 0.47
N TYR A 106 -7.93 12.55 1.63
CA TYR A 106 -7.01 12.92 2.71
C TYR A 106 -5.68 12.19 2.57
N ALA A 107 -4.58 12.85 2.95
CA ALA A 107 -3.33 12.17 3.24
C ALA A 107 -3.35 11.65 4.69
N VAL A 108 -2.70 10.52 4.92
CA VAL A 108 -2.64 9.85 6.24
C VAL A 108 -1.18 9.55 6.59
N VAL A 109 -0.78 9.91 7.80
CA VAL A 109 0.54 9.58 8.36
C VAL A 109 0.37 8.55 9.46
N ILE A 110 1.10 7.46 9.37
CA ILE A 110 1.14 6.41 10.39
C ILE A 110 2.46 6.52 11.16
N CYS A 111 2.35 6.87 12.44
CA CYS A 111 3.45 6.92 13.39
C CYS A 111 3.34 5.72 14.34
N ASP A 112 4.19 4.71 14.15
CA ASP A 112 4.14 3.45 14.90
C ASP A 112 5.29 3.33 15.90
N GLN A 113 5.18 2.37 16.82
CA GLN A 113 6.21 1.99 17.76
C GLN A 113 7.27 1.13 17.06
N VAL A 114 8.52 1.58 17.07
CA VAL A 114 9.65 0.90 16.39
C VAL A 114 10.50 0.07 17.35
N GLU A 115 10.06 -0.06 18.61
CA GLU A 115 10.73 -0.87 19.63
C GLU A 115 9.73 -1.59 20.53
N ASP A 116 10.20 -2.61 21.26
CA ASP A 116 9.38 -3.32 22.26
C ASP A 116 9.15 -2.42 23.49
N ALA A 117 7.88 -2.27 23.88
CA ALA A 117 7.48 -1.50 25.05
C ALA A 117 8.15 -2.00 26.35
N ALA A 118 8.48 -3.29 26.44
CA ALA A 118 9.17 -3.87 27.58
C ALA A 118 10.62 -3.36 27.73
N VAL A 119 11.29 -3.02 26.63
CA VAL A 119 12.65 -2.45 26.63
C VAL A 119 12.60 -1.02 27.16
N ALA A 120 11.70 -0.19 26.62
CA ALA A 120 11.53 1.20 27.06
C ALA A 120 11.13 1.28 28.54
N ALA A 121 10.25 0.36 29.01
CA ALA A 121 9.84 0.31 30.42
C ALA A 121 11.02 -0.01 31.37
N LYS A 122 11.95 -0.89 30.98
CA LYS A 122 13.16 -1.18 31.78
C LYS A 122 14.08 0.04 31.89
N GLU A 123 14.15 0.83 30.81
CA GLU A 123 14.97 2.05 30.76
C GLU A 123 14.25 3.29 31.31
N LYS A 124 13.01 3.14 31.79
CA LYS A 124 12.17 4.22 32.32
C LYS A 124 12.01 5.41 31.36
N ARG A 125 11.95 5.14 30.05
CA ARG A 125 11.70 6.13 29.00
C ARG A 125 10.45 5.80 28.20
N GLN A 126 10.01 6.74 27.40
CA GLN A 126 8.92 6.50 26.48
C GLN A 126 9.34 5.56 25.33
N VAL A 127 8.39 4.76 24.84
CA VAL A 127 8.57 3.91 23.66
C VAL A 127 8.88 4.77 22.45
N LYS A 128 9.93 4.43 21.72
CA LYS A 128 10.34 5.13 20.49
C LYS A 128 9.26 4.97 19.42
N ARG A 129 8.85 6.09 18.83
CA ARG A 129 7.86 6.13 17.74
C ARG A 129 8.44 6.89 16.57
N GLU A 130 8.21 6.36 15.39
CA GLU A 130 8.65 6.96 14.13
C GLU A 130 7.54 6.92 13.09
N VAL A 131 7.58 7.84 12.14
CA VAL A 131 6.69 7.79 10.99
C VAL A 131 7.12 6.64 10.11
N THR A 132 6.30 5.60 10.08
CA THR A 132 6.56 4.38 9.31
C THR A 132 5.98 4.46 7.91
N ARG A 133 4.88 5.19 7.72
CA ARG A 133 4.22 5.35 6.41
C ARG A 133 3.59 6.72 6.25
N VAL A 134 3.72 7.27 5.05
CA VAL A 134 2.94 8.41 4.56
C VAL A 134 2.10 7.90 3.40
N LEU A 135 0.79 7.87 3.57
CA LEU A 135 -0.16 7.35 2.60
C LEU A 135 -0.90 8.52 1.95
N THR A 136 -0.89 8.56 0.62
CA THR A 136 -1.68 9.51 -0.17
C THR A 136 -2.50 8.76 -1.21
N PRO A 137 -3.55 9.34 -1.80
CA PRO A 137 -4.38 8.65 -2.78
C PRO A 137 -3.61 8.05 -3.95
N GLY A 138 -2.51 8.71 -4.40
CA GLY A 138 -1.69 8.28 -5.53
C GLY A 138 -0.54 7.32 -5.17
N THR A 139 -0.23 7.13 -3.88
CA THR A 139 0.96 6.36 -3.45
C THR A 139 0.66 5.02 -2.81
N LEU A 140 -0.51 4.45 -3.08
CA LEU A 140 -0.95 3.17 -2.52
C LEU A 140 -0.26 1.97 -3.17
N THR A 141 0.21 1.03 -2.34
CA THR A 141 0.84 -0.23 -2.77
C THR A 141 0.17 -1.47 -2.18
N ASP A 142 -0.66 -1.31 -1.15
CA ASP A 142 -1.34 -2.41 -0.46
C ASP A 142 -2.59 -2.84 -1.25
N ASP A 143 -2.69 -4.14 -1.61
CA ASP A 143 -3.81 -4.69 -2.37
C ASP A 143 -5.16 -4.52 -1.67
N ASN A 144 -5.19 -4.48 -0.34
CA ASN A 144 -6.43 -4.26 0.41
C ASN A 144 -7.00 -2.85 0.24
N MET A 145 -6.17 -1.89 -0.20
CA MET A 145 -6.56 -0.50 -0.46
C MET A 145 -6.75 -0.22 -1.94
N LEU A 146 -6.35 -1.13 -2.82
CA LEU A 146 -6.36 -0.95 -4.27
C LEU A 146 -7.55 -1.67 -4.91
N LYS A 147 -8.12 -1.06 -5.96
CA LYS A 147 -9.09 -1.74 -6.83
C LYS A 147 -8.34 -2.65 -7.81
N GLY A 148 -8.48 -3.97 -7.68
CA GLY A 148 -7.69 -4.94 -8.44
C GLY A 148 -7.74 -4.76 -9.96
N ARG A 149 -8.89 -4.38 -10.52
CA ARG A 149 -9.13 -4.21 -11.97
C ARG A 149 -8.89 -2.79 -12.50
N GLN A 150 -8.32 -1.90 -11.68
CA GLN A 150 -8.03 -0.50 -12.05
C GLN A 150 -6.61 -0.15 -11.64
N ASN A 151 -5.97 0.72 -12.41
CA ASN A 151 -4.71 1.33 -12.05
C ASN A 151 -4.93 2.43 -11.00
N ASN A 152 -3.92 2.66 -10.17
CA ASN A 152 -3.89 3.76 -9.20
C ASN A 152 -2.82 4.76 -9.63
N TYR A 153 -3.19 5.71 -10.49
CA TYR A 153 -2.23 6.64 -11.05
C TYR A 153 -1.95 7.82 -10.12
N LEU A 154 -0.67 8.03 -9.84
CA LEU A 154 -0.10 9.30 -9.40
C LEU A 154 0.36 10.05 -10.64
N ALA A 155 -0.10 11.27 -10.84
CA ALA A 155 0.28 12.12 -11.95
C ALA A 155 1.07 13.34 -11.46
N ALA A 156 1.98 13.86 -12.28
CA ALA A 156 2.66 15.13 -12.08
C ALA A 156 2.55 15.96 -13.35
N LEU A 157 2.30 17.24 -13.20
CA LEU A 157 1.98 18.13 -14.28
C LEU A 157 2.83 19.39 -14.22
N VAL A 158 3.32 19.83 -15.39
CA VAL A 158 3.98 21.14 -15.55
C VAL A 158 3.35 21.87 -16.72
N ILE A 159 2.92 23.12 -16.50
CA ILE A 159 2.32 23.98 -17.52
C ILE A 159 3.25 25.18 -17.78
N ALA A 160 3.43 25.53 -19.06
CA ALA A 160 4.19 26.69 -19.50
C ALA A 160 3.48 27.34 -20.71
N GLY A 161 2.62 28.33 -20.44
CA GLY A 161 1.71 28.90 -21.44
C GLY A 161 0.73 27.84 -21.93
N GLU A 162 0.65 27.64 -23.26
CA GLU A 162 -0.19 26.61 -23.88
C GLU A 162 0.48 25.21 -23.90
N HIS A 163 1.76 25.11 -23.52
CA HIS A 163 2.49 23.86 -23.48
C HIS A 163 2.34 23.22 -22.12
N TRP A 164 2.26 21.89 -22.11
CA TRP A 164 2.21 21.11 -20.88
C TRP A 164 3.00 19.81 -20.99
N GLY A 165 3.55 19.38 -19.87
CA GLY A 165 4.20 18.08 -19.72
C GLY A 165 3.55 17.30 -18.61
N LEU A 166 3.27 16.03 -18.85
CA LEU A 166 2.63 15.11 -17.92
C LEU A 166 3.51 13.87 -17.72
N ALA A 167 3.72 13.50 -16.47
CA ALA A 167 4.28 12.22 -16.07
C ALA A 167 3.28 11.53 -15.15
N TYR A 168 3.08 10.23 -15.30
CA TYR A 168 2.24 9.48 -14.38
C TYR A 168 2.77 8.07 -14.16
N ALA A 169 2.56 7.55 -12.96
CA ALA A 169 3.00 6.23 -12.57
C ALA A 169 1.91 5.51 -11.76
N ASP A 170 1.86 4.19 -11.89
CA ASP A 170 1.17 3.30 -10.95
C ASP A 170 2.22 2.55 -10.15
N ILE A 171 2.41 2.94 -8.90
CA ILE A 171 3.47 2.41 -8.03
C ILE A 171 3.24 0.92 -7.74
N SER A 172 1.97 0.49 -7.74
CA SER A 172 1.62 -0.90 -7.46
C SER A 172 2.05 -1.86 -8.57
N THR A 173 2.11 -1.38 -9.82
CA THR A 173 2.51 -2.15 -11.01
C THR A 173 3.90 -1.79 -11.53
N GLY A 174 4.45 -0.67 -11.07
CA GLY A 174 5.71 -0.10 -11.56
C GLY A 174 5.58 0.60 -12.92
N GLU A 175 4.38 0.75 -13.49
CA GLU A 175 4.18 1.42 -14.77
C GLU A 175 4.52 2.91 -14.65
N PHE A 176 5.30 3.45 -15.62
CA PHE A 176 5.66 4.86 -15.66
C PHE A 176 5.63 5.39 -17.10
N LEU A 177 4.81 6.41 -17.34
CA LEU A 177 4.61 7.02 -18.65
C LEU A 177 4.78 8.53 -18.59
N ILE A 178 5.26 9.07 -19.72
CA ILE A 178 5.48 10.50 -19.91
C ILE A 178 4.97 10.96 -21.27
N THR A 179 4.43 12.17 -21.30
CA THR A 179 4.01 12.83 -22.54
C THR A 179 4.12 14.33 -22.42
N GLN A 180 4.21 15.02 -23.55
CA GLN A 180 4.19 16.48 -23.64
C GLN A 180 3.40 16.86 -24.87
N SER A 181 2.58 17.92 -24.77
CA SER A 181 1.83 18.44 -25.90
C SER A 181 1.58 19.93 -25.75
N VAL A 182 0.87 20.48 -26.71
CA VAL A 182 0.38 21.86 -26.73
C VAL A 182 -1.14 21.80 -26.67
N ASN A 183 -1.80 22.86 -26.18
CA ASN A 183 -3.24 22.96 -26.00
C ASN A 183 -3.74 22.36 -24.66
N LEU A 184 -4.17 23.25 -23.78
CA LEU A 184 -4.66 22.91 -22.44
C LEU A 184 -5.99 22.13 -22.45
N GLU A 185 -6.78 22.20 -23.52
CA GLU A 185 -7.96 21.34 -23.65
C GLU A 185 -7.58 19.87 -23.78
N GLN A 186 -6.52 19.57 -24.54
CA GLN A 186 -5.99 18.19 -24.63
C GLN A 186 -5.48 17.69 -23.28
N LEU A 187 -4.85 18.55 -22.48
CA LEU A 187 -4.47 18.22 -21.10
C LEU A 187 -5.68 17.81 -20.27
N THR A 188 -6.74 18.63 -20.31
CA THR A 188 -7.98 18.32 -19.59
C THR A 188 -8.57 16.98 -20.02
N GLN A 189 -8.63 16.71 -21.33
CA GLN A 189 -9.11 15.43 -21.86
C GLN A 189 -8.24 14.25 -21.42
N GLU A 190 -6.93 14.44 -21.35
CA GLU A 190 -5.98 13.41 -20.92
C GLU A 190 -6.10 13.11 -19.41
N LEU A 191 -6.22 14.12 -18.56
CA LEU A 191 -6.48 13.92 -17.13
C LEU A 191 -7.83 13.23 -16.89
N MET A 192 -8.88 13.63 -17.63
CA MET A 192 -10.19 12.98 -17.56
C MET A 192 -10.18 11.55 -18.11
N ARG A 193 -9.24 11.20 -18.97
CA ARG A 193 -9.02 9.81 -19.43
C ARG A 193 -8.31 8.97 -18.40
N LEU A 194 -7.23 9.50 -17.83
CA LEU A 194 -6.38 8.83 -16.85
C LEU A 194 -7.11 8.60 -15.52
N GLN A 195 -7.92 9.58 -15.12
CA GLN A 195 -8.56 9.61 -13.80
C GLN A 195 -7.55 9.35 -12.67
N PRO A 196 -6.50 10.18 -12.58
CA PRO A 196 -5.49 10.01 -11.55
C PRO A 196 -6.10 10.14 -10.16
N SER A 197 -5.61 9.31 -9.23
CA SER A 197 -6.01 9.40 -7.82
C SER A 197 -5.43 10.64 -7.15
N GLU A 198 -4.29 11.12 -7.67
CA GLU A 198 -3.60 12.31 -7.17
C GLU A 198 -2.81 12.99 -8.31
N VAL A 199 -2.81 14.31 -8.33
CA VAL A 199 -2.07 15.14 -9.30
C VAL A 199 -1.13 16.08 -8.56
N LEU A 200 0.17 15.96 -8.80
CA LEU A 200 1.18 16.87 -8.29
C LEU A 200 1.25 18.11 -9.19
N PHE A 201 1.18 19.28 -8.59
CA PHE A 201 1.25 20.55 -9.32
C PHE A 201 2.27 21.50 -8.67
N PRO A 202 3.28 22.00 -9.42
CA PRO A 202 4.26 22.93 -8.90
C PRO A 202 3.70 24.35 -8.79
N VAL A 203 3.88 24.96 -7.62
CA VAL A 203 3.51 26.35 -7.35
C VAL A 203 4.71 27.17 -6.92
N ASN A 204 4.68 28.46 -7.17
CA ASN A 204 5.78 29.37 -6.85
C ASN A 204 5.77 29.79 -5.38
N ALA A 205 5.70 28.81 -4.49
CA ALA A 205 5.80 29.04 -3.05
C ALA A 205 6.88 28.10 -2.48
N PRO A 206 7.87 28.63 -1.74
CA PRO A 206 8.86 27.79 -1.11
C PRO A 206 8.21 26.92 -0.03
N ASP A 207 8.66 25.69 0.08
CA ASP A 207 8.27 24.74 1.14
C ASP A 207 6.76 24.43 1.25
N ILE A 208 5.99 24.70 0.18
CA ILE A 208 4.57 24.35 0.17
C ILE A 208 4.39 22.84 0.03
N SER A 209 3.58 22.26 0.91
CA SER A 209 3.06 20.91 0.79
C SER A 209 1.59 20.97 1.20
N LYS A 210 0.69 21.20 0.24
CA LYS A 210 -0.76 21.33 0.48
C LYS A 210 -1.50 20.36 -0.42
N MET A 211 -2.42 19.61 0.15
CA MET A 211 -3.32 18.72 -0.59
C MET A 211 -4.72 19.35 -0.66
N LEU A 212 -5.26 19.41 -1.86
CA LEU A 212 -6.63 19.81 -2.16
C LEU A 212 -7.45 18.56 -2.47
N LYS A 213 -8.57 18.42 -1.79
CA LYS A 213 -9.53 17.33 -2.05
C LYS A 213 -10.34 17.60 -3.32
N PRO A 214 -10.98 16.57 -3.90
CA PRO A 214 -11.92 16.79 -5.00
C PRO A 214 -12.98 17.83 -4.66
N GLY A 215 -13.13 18.81 -5.54
CA GLY A 215 -14.05 19.95 -5.36
C GLY A 215 -13.47 21.16 -4.62
N GLU A 216 -12.32 21.02 -3.95
CA GLU A 216 -11.63 22.16 -3.34
C GLU A 216 -10.93 23.02 -4.39
N THR A 217 -10.81 24.32 -4.13
CA THR A 217 -10.18 25.30 -5.01
C THR A 217 -9.04 26.01 -4.29
N ASP A 218 -8.04 26.41 -5.06
CA ASP A 218 -6.94 27.24 -4.60
C ASP A 218 -6.56 28.21 -5.72
N ASN A 219 -6.14 29.42 -5.37
CA ASN A 219 -5.75 30.44 -6.34
C ASN A 219 -4.50 30.08 -7.15
N GLU A 220 -3.68 29.15 -6.62
CA GLU A 220 -2.48 28.66 -7.30
C GLU A 220 -2.79 27.60 -8.37
N LEU A 221 -4.02 27.04 -8.38
CA LEU A 221 -4.41 26.01 -9.31
C LEU A 221 -5.09 26.62 -10.55
N PRO A 222 -4.53 26.43 -11.77
CA PRO A 222 -5.10 26.96 -13.01
C PRO A 222 -6.55 26.55 -13.25
N ASP A 223 -7.37 27.47 -13.81
CA ASP A 223 -8.80 27.21 -14.07
C ASP A 223 -9.06 26.13 -15.11
N CYS A 224 -8.10 25.84 -16.00
CA CYS A 224 -8.20 24.78 -16.99
C CYS A 224 -8.15 23.37 -16.39
N LEU A 225 -7.74 23.22 -15.14
CA LEU A 225 -7.61 21.92 -14.51
C LEU A 225 -8.94 21.44 -13.90
N PRO A 226 -9.35 20.18 -14.15
CA PRO A 226 -10.57 19.60 -13.59
C PRO A 226 -10.54 19.57 -12.07
N ARG A 227 -11.56 20.07 -11.40
CA ARG A 227 -11.64 20.12 -9.92
C ARG A 227 -12.07 18.79 -9.29
N CYS A 228 -12.30 17.76 -10.08
CA CYS A 228 -12.74 16.44 -9.58
C CYS A 228 -11.59 15.54 -9.07
N PHE A 229 -10.34 15.98 -9.16
CA PHE A 229 -9.17 15.23 -8.69
C PHE A 229 -8.60 15.79 -7.38
N CYS A 230 -7.82 14.95 -6.66
CA CYS A 230 -6.94 15.42 -5.62
C CYS A 230 -5.73 16.13 -6.22
N TYR A 231 -5.39 17.32 -5.73
CA TYR A 231 -4.18 18.04 -6.13
C TYR A 231 -3.24 18.21 -4.95
N SER A 232 -1.99 17.79 -5.13
CA SER A 232 -0.91 18.04 -4.18
C SER A 232 -0.04 19.19 -4.71
N LEU A 233 -0.18 20.37 -4.10
CA LEU A 233 0.62 21.54 -4.43
C LEU A 233 2.01 21.39 -3.84
N ARG A 234 3.04 21.52 -4.69
CA ARG A 234 4.45 21.32 -4.34
C ARG A 234 5.30 22.52 -4.76
N SER A 235 6.45 22.72 -4.09
CA SER A 235 7.39 23.75 -4.50
C SER A 235 7.94 23.50 -5.91
N GLN A 236 8.31 24.56 -6.63
CA GLN A 236 8.81 24.44 -8.02
C GLN A 236 10.19 23.78 -8.12
N LYS A 237 11.00 23.78 -7.07
CA LYS A 237 12.41 23.34 -7.12
C LYS A 237 12.56 21.92 -7.69
N PRO A 238 11.86 20.88 -7.23
CA PRO A 238 11.97 19.53 -7.78
C PRO A 238 11.54 19.44 -9.26
N PHE A 239 10.68 20.36 -9.71
CA PHE A 239 10.20 20.45 -11.09
C PHE A 239 11.08 21.36 -11.97
N SER A 240 12.20 21.84 -11.49
CA SER A 240 13.18 22.55 -12.34
C SER A 240 13.95 21.55 -13.21
N LEU A 241 14.29 21.90 -14.44
CA LEU A 241 15.01 20.99 -15.35
C LEU A 241 16.38 20.58 -14.79
N GLY A 242 17.04 21.49 -14.04
CA GLY A 242 18.32 21.24 -13.40
C GLY A 242 18.28 20.16 -12.33
N GLU A 243 17.17 20.02 -11.60
CA GLU A 243 16.97 18.99 -10.58
C GLU A 243 16.30 17.73 -11.16
N ALA A 244 15.31 17.91 -12.02
CA ALA A 244 14.50 16.83 -12.57
C ALA A 244 15.30 15.89 -13.51
N ARG A 245 16.10 16.46 -14.43
CA ARG A 245 16.86 15.68 -15.41
C ARG A 245 17.89 14.73 -14.75
N PRO A 246 18.74 15.19 -13.83
CA PRO A 246 19.66 14.29 -13.11
C PRO A 246 18.95 13.22 -12.32
N ARG A 247 17.83 13.53 -11.65
CA ARG A 247 17.02 12.57 -10.88
C ARG A 247 16.48 11.45 -11.77
N VAL A 248 15.91 11.77 -12.93
CA VAL A 248 15.43 10.76 -13.90
C VAL A 248 16.57 9.88 -14.39
N LEU A 249 17.72 10.47 -14.76
CA LEU A 249 18.89 9.70 -15.20
C LEU A 249 19.41 8.75 -14.12
N GLN A 250 19.50 9.23 -12.89
CA GLN A 250 19.98 8.45 -11.74
C GLN A 250 19.02 7.31 -11.39
N GLN A 251 17.70 7.59 -11.26
CA GLN A 251 16.68 6.60 -10.90
C GLN A 251 16.68 5.41 -11.85
N PHE A 252 16.81 5.65 -13.15
CA PHE A 252 16.75 4.60 -14.17
C PHE A 252 18.12 4.17 -14.71
N GLN A 253 19.20 4.66 -14.12
CA GLN A 253 20.59 4.38 -14.51
C GLN A 253 20.83 4.61 -16.01
N LEU A 254 20.33 5.75 -16.51
CA LEU A 254 20.43 6.14 -17.92
C LEU A 254 21.61 7.08 -18.14
N LYS A 255 22.27 6.95 -19.30
CA LYS A 255 23.31 7.88 -19.73
C LYS A 255 22.74 9.11 -20.43
N SER A 256 21.61 8.96 -21.12
CA SER A 256 20.87 10.04 -21.79
C SER A 256 19.38 9.73 -21.80
N LEU A 257 18.55 10.74 -22.05
CA LEU A 257 17.10 10.60 -22.15
C LEU A 257 16.64 10.18 -23.56
N GLU A 258 17.56 10.09 -24.55
CA GLU A 258 17.25 9.66 -25.91
C GLU A 258 16.68 8.23 -25.94
N GLY A 259 17.25 7.32 -25.14
CA GLY A 259 16.83 5.91 -25.08
C GLY A 259 15.38 5.70 -24.59
N ILE A 260 14.79 6.72 -23.96
CA ILE A 260 13.38 6.70 -23.52
C ILE A 260 12.52 7.72 -24.32
N GLY A 261 13.11 8.36 -25.33
CA GLY A 261 12.39 9.24 -26.27
C GLY A 261 11.96 10.59 -25.71
N CYS A 262 12.53 11.09 -24.60
CA CYS A 262 12.10 12.32 -23.96
C CYS A 262 13.14 13.44 -23.91
N GLU A 263 14.28 13.31 -24.63
CA GLU A 263 15.34 14.33 -24.65
C GLU A 263 14.80 15.72 -25.10
N HIS A 264 13.83 15.73 -26.00
CA HIS A 264 13.21 16.94 -26.55
C HIS A 264 11.89 17.34 -25.88
N LEU A 265 11.57 16.73 -24.73
CA LEU A 265 10.32 16.94 -23.99
C LEU A 265 10.59 17.51 -22.58
N PRO A 266 11.12 18.75 -22.48
CA PRO A 266 11.61 19.28 -21.22
C PRO A 266 10.53 19.41 -20.13
N LEU A 267 9.26 19.70 -20.50
CA LEU A 267 8.18 19.81 -19.51
C LEU A 267 7.79 18.44 -18.94
N SER A 268 7.78 17.39 -19.76
CA SER A 268 7.52 16.03 -19.25
C SER A 268 8.66 15.51 -18.38
N VAL A 269 9.92 15.85 -18.69
CA VAL A 269 11.08 15.53 -17.84
C VAL A 269 10.97 16.25 -16.48
N ARG A 270 10.55 17.52 -16.48
CA ARG A 270 10.30 18.29 -15.25
C ARG A 270 9.19 17.65 -14.41
N ALA A 271 8.10 17.25 -15.04
CA ALA A 271 7.01 16.54 -14.37
C ALA A 271 7.48 15.19 -13.79
N ALA A 272 8.26 14.41 -14.56
CA ALA A 272 8.82 13.14 -14.10
C ALA A 272 9.76 13.32 -12.89
N GLY A 273 10.61 14.35 -12.91
CA GLY A 273 11.51 14.64 -11.79
C GLY A 273 10.77 15.03 -10.51
N GLY A 274 9.71 15.84 -10.62
CA GLY A 274 8.86 16.19 -9.48
C GLY A 274 8.07 14.99 -8.94
N LEU A 275 7.60 14.09 -9.81
CA LEU A 275 6.94 12.85 -9.40
C LEU A 275 7.91 11.94 -8.62
N LEU A 276 9.13 11.76 -9.12
CA LEU A 276 10.14 10.94 -8.45
C LEU A 276 10.53 11.51 -7.08
N GLU A 277 10.71 12.82 -6.97
CA GLU A 277 11.00 13.47 -5.67
C GLU A 277 9.88 13.24 -4.67
N TYR A 278 8.62 13.37 -5.11
CA TYR A 278 7.48 13.11 -4.26
C TYR A 278 7.42 11.67 -3.76
N LEU A 279 7.80 10.71 -4.60
CA LEU A 279 7.90 9.31 -4.19
C LEU A 279 9.04 9.08 -3.20
N GLU A 280 10.20 9.71 -3.37
CA GLU A 280 11.30 9.68 -2.41
C GLU A 280 10.87 10.23 -1.04
N ASP A 281 10.12 11.34 -1.04
CA ASP A 281 9.62 12.00 0.17
C ASP A 281 8.55 11.15 0.90
N THR A 282 7.65 10.50 0.17
CA THR A 282 6.53 9.74 0.74
C THR A 282 6.85 8.29 1.07
N GLN A 283 7.71 7.62 0.28
CA GLN A 283 8.06 6.21 0.49
C GLN A 283 9.25 6.00 1.44
N LYS A 284 10.01 7.05 1.74
CA LYS A 284 11.15 7.07 2.70
C LYS A 284 12.15 5.92 2.50
N GLU A 285 12.07 4.87 3.33
CA GLU A 285 13.00 3.74 3.32
C GLU A 285 12.68 2.69 2.24
N ASN A 286 11.50 2.76 1.63
CA ASN A 286 11.11 1.82 0.59
C ASN A 286 11.61 2.32 -0.78
N THR A 287 12.40 1.50 -1.45
CA THR A 287 12.77 1.77 -2.84
C THR A 287 11.54 1.68 -3.73
N THR A 288 11.24 2.73 -4.49
CA THR A 288 10.14 2.68 -5.46
C THR A 288 10.64 2.01 -6.75
N SER A 289 10.18 0.79 -6.99
CA SER A 289 10.53 0.04 -8.19
C SER A 289 9.63 0.45 -9.35
N LEU A 290 10.07 1.42 -10.12
CA LEU A 290 9.41 1.84 -11.36
C LEU A 290 10.11 1.25 -12.58
N GLN A 291 9.34 0.90 -13.60
CA GLN A 291 9.87 0.58 -14.91
C GLN A 291 10.45 1.84 -15.56
N ARG A 292 11.37 1.66 -16.50
CA ARG A 292 11.86 2.80 -17.30
C ARG A 292 10.70 3.54 -17.95
N PRO A 293 10.69 4.89 -17.90
CA PRO A 293 9.60 5.66 -18.46
C PRO A 293 9.39 5.35 -19.94
N ARG A 294 8.14 5.21 -20.34
CA ARG A 294 7.77 5.10 -21.75
C ARG A 294 7.14 6.41 -22.20
N THR A 295 7.71 6.99 -23.25
CA THR A 295 7.14 8.15 -23.90
C THR A 295 6.02 7.72 -24.85
N TYR A 296 4.90 8.42 -24.83
CA TYR A 296 3.82 8.23 -25.80
C TYR A 296 3.36 9.58 -26.36
N THR A 297 2.78 9.51 -27.55
CA THR A 297 2.23 10.67 -28.25
C THR A 297 0.71 10.53 -28.33
N LEU A 298 -0.01 11.62 -28.03
CA LEU A 298 -1.48 11.60 -28.09
C LEU A 298 -2.01 11.27 -29.50
N SER A 299 -1.27 11.67 -30.55
CA SER A 299 -1.63 11.40 -31.94
C SER A 299 -1.57 9.91 -32.35
N ASP A 300 -1.00 9.02 -31.51
CA ASP A 300 -0.96 7.58 -31.78
C ASP A 300 -2.32 6.90 -31.51
N TYR A 301 -3.22 7.63 -30.85
CA TYR A 301 -4.51 7.11 -30.40
C TYR A 301 -5.68 7.95 -30.89
N LEU A 302 -6.83 7.31 -31.06
CA LEU A 302 -8.09 8.01 -31.28
C LEU A 302 -8.46 8.82 -30.02
N ILE A 303 -8.47 10.14 -30.16
CA ILE A 303 -8.87 11.03 -29.08
C ILE A 303 -10.38 10.99 -28.97
N LEU A 304 -10.87 10.44 -27.87
CA LEU A 304 -12.27 10.52 -27.47
C LEU A 304 -12.37 11.54 -26.34
N ASP A 305 -13.13 12.62 -26.56
CA ASP A 305 -13.36 13.60 -25.51
C ASP A 305 -14.18 13.02 -24.33
N HIS A 306 -14.14 13.69 -23.20
CA HIS A 306 -14.81 13.22 -21.98
C HIS A 306 -16.31 13.01 -22.16
N GLN A 307 -17.00 13.92 -22.87
CA GLN A 307 -18.45 13.82 -23.10
C GLN A 307 -18.78 12.61 -23.98
N SER A 308 -18.03 12.40 -25.06
CA SER A 308 -18.19 11.23 -25.93
C SER A 308 -17.99 9.94 -25.16
N ARG A 309 -16.93 9.83 -24.33
CA ARG A 309 -16.69 8.65 -23.49
C ARG A 309 -17.83 8.38 -22.51
N ARG A 310 -18.35 9.46 -21.89
CA ARG A 310 -19.47 9.41 -20.96
C ARG A 310 -20.76 8.98 -21.67
N ASN A 311 -21.07 9.62 -22.80
CA ASN A 311 -22.31 9.35 -23.56
C ASN A 311 -22.30 7.94 -24.16
N LEU A 312 -21.14 7.40 -24.54
CA LEU A 312 -20.97 6.02 -24.99
C LEU A 312 -20.90 5.02 -23.82
N GLU A 313 -20.97 5.49 -22.60
CA GLU A 313 -20.92 4.66 -21.40
C GLU A 313 -19.75 3.64 -21.41
N ILE A 314 -18.56 4.09 -21.83
CA ILE A 314 -17.43 3.19 -22.06
C ILE A 314 -17.00 2.50 -20.76
N THR A 315 -16.85 3.23 -19.67
CA THR A 315 -16.36 2.68 -18.39
C THR A 315 -17.36 2.75 -17.25
N THR A 316 -18.33 3.65 -17.34
CA THR A 316 -19.38 3.84 -16.33
C THR A 316 -20.67 4.27 -17.00
N THR A 317 -21.81 3.95 -16.40
CA THR A 317 -23.13 4.39 -16.87
C THR A 317 -23.36 5.86 -16.58
N VAL A 318 -24.12 6.55 -17.44
CA VAL A 318 -24.47 7.98 -17.25
C VAL A 318 -25.40 8.17 -16.06
N ARG A 319 -26.32 7.21 -15.85
CA ARG A 319 -27.35 7.29 -14.82
C ARG A 319 -26.81 7.16 -13.41
N ASP A 320 -26.03 6.12 -13.16
CA ASP A 320 -25.67 5.70 -11.79
C ASP A 320 -24.16 5.82 -11.53
N ASN A 321 -23.39 6.23 -12.55
CA ASN A 321 -21.92 6.29 -12.54
C ASN A 321 -21.25 4.99 -12.06
N THR A 322 -21.86 3.84 -12.39
CA THR A 322 -21.39 2.51 -12.03
C THR A 322 -20.74 1.79 -13.21
N LEU A 323 -19.86 0.82 -12.94
CA LEU A 323 -19.30 -0.04 -13.96
C LEU A 323 -20.37 -0.95 -14.57
N TYR A 324 -21.32 -1.45 -13.76
CA TYR A 324 -22.38 -2.34 -14.21
C TYR A 324 -23.26 -1.65 -15.25
N GLY A 325 -23.43 -2.28 -16.40
CA GLY A 325 -24.18 -1.75 -17.55
C GLY A 325 -23.32 -1.00 -18.58
N SER A 326 -22.04 -0.68 -18.28
CA SER A 326 -21.14 -0.02 -19.23
C SER A 326 -20.62 -0.97 -20.33
N LEU A 327 -20.03 -0.40 -21.39
CA LEU A 327 -19.35 -1.18 -22.44
C LEU A 327 -18.23 -2.05 -21.86
N LEU A 328 -17.40 -1.50 -20.97
CA LEU A 328 -16.34 -2.25 -20.30
C LEU A 328 -16.91 -3.44 -19.52
N TRP A 329 -17.98 -3.25 -18.76
CA TRP A 329 -18.63 -4.35 -18.03
C TRP A 329 -19.09 -5.47 -18.96
N ALA A 330 -19.70 -5.11 -20.11
CA ALA A 330 -20.20 -6.10 -21.08
C ALA A 330 -19.05 -6.92 -21.69
N LEU A 331 -17.92 -6.28 -21.98
CA LEU A 331 -16.75 -6.87 -22.66
C LEU A 331 -15.77 -7.55 -21.68
N ASP A 332 -15.71 -7.15 -20.42
CA ASP A 332 -14.71 -7.69 -19.47
C ASP A 332 -15.06 -9.13 -19.06
N LYS A 333 -14.50 -10.05 -19.82
CA LYS A 333 -14.48 -11.50 -19.54
C LYS A 333 -13.05 -11.97 -19.23
N THR A 334 -12.18 -11.05 -18.84
CA THR A 334 -10.79 -11.36 -18.50
C THR A 334 -10.70 -12.24 -17.26
N ASN A 335 -9.69 -13.11 -17.23
CA ASN A 335 -9.46 -14.05 -16.11
C ASN A 335 -8.39 -13.55 -15.12
N THR A 336 -7.71 -12.43 -15.43
CA THR A 336 -6.67 -11.84 -14.58
C THR A 336 -6.94 -10.36 -14.35
N PRO A 337 -6.55 -9.78 -13.21
CA PRO A 337 -6.64 -8.33 -12.98
C PRO A 337 -5.83 -7.52 -14.02
N MET A 338 -4.65 -8.01 -14.42
CA MET A 338 -3.80 -7.42 -15.48
C MET A 338 -4.56 -7.32 -16.80
N GLY A 339 -5.28 -8.39 -17.19
CA GLY A 339 -6.09 -8.40 -18.40
C GLY A 339 -7.22 -7.37 -18.35
N SER A 340 -7.87 -7.21 -17.20
CA SER A 340 -8.94 -6.20 -17.02
C SER A 340 -8.37 -4.77 -17.12
N ARG A 341 -7.22 -4.49 -16.50
CA ARG A 341 -6.54 -3.19 -16.64
C ARG A 341 -6.13 -2.92 -18.09
N ALA A 342 -5.60 -3.92 -18.80
CA ALA A 342 -5.26 -3.80 -20.20
C ALA A 342 -6.48 -3.54 -21.10
N LEU A 343 -7.59 -4.26 -20.89
CA LEU A 343 -8.84 -4.05 -21.63
C LEU A 343 -9.40 -2.64 -21.41
N ARG A 344 -9.42 -2.17 -20.15
CA ARG A 344 -9.85 -0.81 -19.80
C ARG A 344 -9.00 0.23 -20.54
N ARG A 345 -7.68 0.07 -20.54
CA ARG A 345 -6.77 0.97 -21.27
C ARG A 345 -7.02 0.94 -22.78
N TRP A 346 -7.24 -0.22 -23.37
CA TRP A 346 -7.51 -0.34 -24.80
C TRP A 346 -8.82 0.34 -25.23
N LEU A 347 -9.85 0.28 -24.41
CA LEU A 347 -11.12 0.98 -24.66
C LEU A 347 -10.99 2.49 -24.52
N LEU A 348 -10.16 2.96 -23.58
CA LEU A 348 -9.94 4.39 -23.35
C LEU A 348 -8.94 5.02 -24.33
N GLN A 349 -8.09 4.21 -24.97
CA GLN A 349 -7.07 4.62 -25.95
C GLN A 349 -7.11 3.69 -27.18
N PRO A 350 -8.13 3.80 -28.04
CA PRO A 350 -8.19 3.03 -29.27
C PRO A 350 -7.01 3.40 -30.18
N LEU A 351 -6.38 2.38 -30.78
CA LEU A 351 -5.26 2.59 -31.70
C LEU A 351 -5.72 3.23 -33.01
N LEU A 352 -4.84 4.03 -33.61
CA LEU A 352 -4.96 4.49 -35.01
C LEU A 352 -4.09 3.65 -35.95
N ASP A 353 -3.05 2.99 -35.44
CA ASP A 353 -2.19 2.13 -36.28
C ASP A 353 -2.94 0.87 -36.75
N LEU A 354 -3.14 0.77 -38.06
CA LEU A 354 -3.82 -0.36 -38.68
C LEU A 354 -3.10 -1.70 -38.50
N LYS A 355 -1.77 -1.69 -38.36
CA LYS A 355 -1.01 -2.93 -38.12
C LYS A 355 -1.30 -3.47 -36.73
N GLY A 356 -1.27 -2.60 -35.72
CA GLY A 356 -1.61 -2.97 -34.34
C GLY A 356 -3.07 -3.42 -34.19
N ILE A 357 -4.01 -2.74 -34.89
CA ILE A 357 -5.43 -3.12 -34.90
C ILE A 357 -5.60 -4.53 -35.49
N ARG A 358 -5.00 -4.77 -36.68
CA ARG A 358 -5.05 -6.08 -37.35
C ARG A 358 -4.42 -7.18 -36.50
N ALA A 359 -3.28 -6.92 -35.89
CA ALA A 359 -2.63 -7.89 -35.00
C ALA A 359 -3.52 -8.31 -33.82
N ARG A 360 -4.31 -7.37 -33.23
CA ARG A 360 -5.32 -7.68 -32.22
C ARG A 360 -6.45 -8.54 -32.80
N HIS A 361 -6.98 -8.16 -33.96
CA HIS A 361 -8.05 -8.91 -34.65
C HIS A 361 -7.61 -10.31 -35.02
N ASP A 362 -6.39 -10.49 -35.59
CA ASP A 362 -5.87 -11.80 -35.95
C ASP A 362 -5.74 -12.72 -34.74
N THR A 363 -5.32 -12.17 -33.57
CA THR A 363 -5.22 -12.94 -32.34
C THR A 363 -6.61 -13.35 -31.82
N ILE A 364 -7.59 -12.44 -31.85
CA ILE A 364 -8.96 -12.74 -31.47
C ILE A 364 -9.55 -13.81 -32.42
N GLN A 365 -9.31 -13.67 -33.76
CA GLN A 365 -9.81 -14.61 -34.74
C GLN A 365 -9.24 -16.02 -34.51
N GLU A 366 -7.97 -16.14 -34.16
CA GLU A 366 -7.35 -17.42 -33.82
C GLU A 366 -8.05 -18.09 -32.64
N PHE A 367 -8.35 -17.34 -31.57
CA PHE A 367 -9.14 -17.85 -30.44
C PHE A 367 -10.61 -18.16 -30.77
N VAL A 368 -11.22 -17.41 -31.70
CA VAL A 368 -12.59 -17.69 -32.17
C VAL A 368 -12.62 -18.99 -32.94
N ASN A 369 -11.64 -19.21 -33.82
CA ASN A 369 -11.54 -20.40 -34.67
C ASN A 369 -11.12 -21.66 -33.90
N ASN A 370 -10.38 -21.50 -32.78
CA ASN A 370 -9.93 -22.62 -31.97
C ASN A 370 -10.51 -22.52 -30.54
N HIS A 371 -11.70 -23.12 -30.38
CA HIS A 371 -12.43 -23.12 -29.12
C HIS A 371 -11.63 -23.81 -27.99
N GLN A 372 -10.96 -24.94 -28.29
CA GLN A 372 -10.19 -25.68 -27.30
C GLN A 372 -9.03 -24.84 -26.79
N LEU A 373 -8.24 -24.25 -27.67
CA LEU A 373 -7.12 -23.34 -27.32
C LEU A 373 -7.60 -22.21 -26.41
N ARG A 374 -8.75 -21.58 -26.75
CA ARG A 374 -9.33 -20.52 -25.94
C ARG A 374 -9.68 -20.99 -24.53
N GLN A 375 -10.30 -22.17 -24.40
CA GLN A 375 -10.67 -22.73 -23.09
C GLN A 375 -9.43 -23.05 -22.26
N ASP A 376 -8.41 -23.67 -22.86
CA ASP A 376 -7.17 -24.04 -22.18
C ASP A 376 -6.43 -22.79 -21.67
N PHE A 377 -6.34 -21.74 -22.49
CA PHE A 377 -5.81 -20.45 -22.05
C PHE A 377 -6.62 -19.85 -20.89
N GLN A 378 -7.95 -19.85 -20.99
CA GLN A 378 -8.80 -19.31 -19.92
C GLN A 378 -8.62 -20.08 -18.61
N GLN A 379 -8.53 -21.41 -18.68
CA GLN A 379 -8.33 -22.25 -17.50
C GLN A 379 -6.97 -22.00 -16.86
N LEU A 380 -5.93 -21.87 -17.65
CA LEU A 380 -4.58 -21.61 -17.18
C LEU A 380 -4.45 -20.21 -16.58
N LEU A 381 -4.99 -19.18 -17.25
CA LEU A 381 -4.96 -17.80 -16.78
C LEU A 381 -5.68 -17.59 -15.43
N ARG A 382 -6.69 -18.39 -15.10
CA ARG A 382 -7.35 -18.36 -13.78
C ARG A 382 -6.45 -18.81 -12.64
N GLN A 383 -5.33 -19.48 -12.94
CA GLN A 383 -4.36 -19.96 -11.97
C GLN A 383 -3.17 -18.99 -11.82
N ILE A 384 -3.15 -17.90 -12.59
CA ILE A 384 -2.09 -16.89 -12.57
C ILE A 384 -2.59 -15.69 -11.76
N TYR A 385 -1.86 -15.37 -10.71
CA TYR A 385 -2.10 -14.19 -9.88
C TYR A 385 -1.70 -12.89 -10.59
N ASP A 386 -1.92 -11.76 -9.94
CA ASP A 386 -1.54 -10.45 -10.47
C ASP A 386 -0.02 -10.24 -10.45
N LEU A 387 0.66 -10.72 -11.49
CA LEU A 387 2.11 -10.63 -11.61
C LEU A 387 2.64 -9.19 -11.61
N GLU A 388 1.90 -8.23 -12.18
CA GLU A 388 2.31 -6.82 -12.17
C GLU A 388 2.40 -6.29 -10.75
N ARG A 389 1.38 -6.53 -9.92
CA ARG A 389 1.37 -6.07 -8.52
C ARG A 389 2.29 -6.89 -7.62
N LEU A 390 2.40 -8.21 -7.84
CA LEU A 390 3.33 -9.05 -7.10
C LEU A 390 4.77 -8.60 -7.32
N THR A 391 5.16 -8.36 -8.58
CA THR A 391 6.51 -7.85 -8.90
C THR A 391 6.74 -6.43 -8.37
N GLY A 392 5.71 -5.58 -8.40
CA GLY A 392 5.76 -4.26 -7.77
C GLY A 392 6.06 -4.34 -6.28
N ARG A 393 5.34 -5.20 -5.52
CA ARG A 393 5.59 -5.40 -4.09
C ARG A 393 6.98 -5.96 -3.80
N VAL A 394 7.46 -6.91 -4.60
CA VAL A 394 8.82 -7.44 -4.47
C VAL A 394 9.85 -6.35 -4.70
N GLY A 395 9.69 -5.56 -5.76
CA GLY A 395 10.60 -4.46 -6.09
C GLY A 395 10.60 -3.33 -5.06
N ASN A 396 9.46 -3.09 -4.40
CA ASN A 396 9.30 -2.08 -3.35
C ASN A 396 9.65 -2.61 -1.94
N ASN A 397 10.16 -3.84 -1.82
CA ASN A 397 10.46 -4.53 -0.54
C ASN A 397 9.25 -4.61 0.43
N THR A 398 8.02 -4.63 -0.09
CA THR A 398 6.79 -4.72 0.70
C THR A 398 6.12 -6.09 0.62
N ALA A 399 6.66 -7.01 -0.20
CA ALA A 399 6.16 -8.36 -0.36
C ALA A 399 6.33 -9.19 0.91
N ASN A 400 5.29 -9.94 1.28
CA ASN A 400 5.34 -10.97 2.33
C ASN A 400 5.63 -12.36 1.72
N ALA A 401 5.79 -13.37 2.58
CA ALA A 401 6.10 -14.74 2.12
C ALA A 401 4.97 -15.35 1.25
N LYS A 402 3.71 -15.00 1.53
CA LYS A 402 2.57 -15.45 0.71
C LYS A 402 2.59 -14.84 -0.68
N ASP A 403 2.99 -13.56 -0.80
CA ASP A 403 3.17 -12.90 -2.09
C ASP A 403 4.25 -13.59 -2.93
N LEU A 404 5.36 -13.99 -2.31
CA LEU A 404 6.44 -14.70 -2.98
C LEU A 404 5.98 -16.08 -3.47
N VAL A 405 5.23 -16.84 -2.65
CA VAL A 405 4.66 -18.12 -3.08
C VAL A 405 3.69 -17.94 -4.24
N SER A 406 2.77 -16.94 -4.16
CA SER A 406 1.84 -16.63 -5.24
C SER A 406 2.55 -16.21 -6.55
N LEU A 407 3.68 -15.50 -6.41
CA LEU A 407 4.56 -15.18 -7.55
C LEU A 407 5.16 -16.45 -8.15
N ALA A 408 5.74 -17.32 -7.32
CA ALA A 408 6.34 -18.57 -7.77
C ALA A 408 5.32 -19.50 -8.45
N ASP A 409 4.12 -19.65 -7.87
CA ASP A 409 3.02 -20.44 -8.45
C ASP A 409 2.66 -19.93 -9.83
N SER A 410 2.58 -18.60 -10.01
CA SER A 410 2.28 -17.98 -11.30
C SER A 410 3.41 -18.17 -12.31
N LEU A 411 4.66 -17.99 -11.90
CA LEU A 411 5.83 -18.19 -12.76
C LEU A 411 5.96 -19.66 -13.20
N ALA A 412 5.65 -20.62 -12.33
CA ALA A 412 5.66 -22.05 -12.67
C ALA A 412 4.61 -22.45 -13.71
N LYS A 413 3.59 -21.61 -13.98
CA LYS A 413 2.59 -21.83 -15.03
C LYS A 413 3.04 -21.31 -16.42
N LEU A 414 4.05 -20.46 -16.47
CA LEU A 414 4.49 -19.83 -17.72
C LEU A 414 4.98 -20.85 -18.78
N PRO A 415 5.71 -21.94 -18.45
CA PRO A 415 6.06 -22.95 -19.45
C PRO A 415 4.83 -23.61 -20.08
N GLN A 416 3.76 -23.84 -19.32
CA GLN A 416 2.51 -24.37 -19.86
C GLN A 416 1.82 -23.36 -20.79
N LEU A 417 1.90 -22.05 -20.47
CA LEU A 417 1.39 -21.00 -21.34
C LEU A 417 2.16 -20.94 -22.66
N ALA A 418 3.49 -21.08 -22.63
CA ALA A 418 4.33 -21.15 -23.82
C ALA A 418 4.00 -22.36 -24.67
N ALA A 419 3.81 -23.53 -24.06
CA ALA A 419 3.43 -24.76 -24.76
C ALA A 419 2.06 -24.63 -25.47
N LEU A 420 1.06 -24.02 -24.82
CA LEU A 420 -0.24 -23.72 -25.47
C LEU A 420 -0.07 -22.77 -26.67
N ALA A 421 0.86 -21.83 -26.58
CA ALA A 421 1.12 -20.88 -27.65
C ALA A 421 2.02 -21.44 -28.78
N GLU A 422 2.61 -22.63 -28.63
CA GLU A 422 3.64 -23.15 -29.55
C GLU A 422 3.19 -23.19 -31.00
N GLN A 423 1.96 -23.61 -31.26
CA GLN A 423 1.39 -23.70 -32.61
C GLN A 423 0.68 -22.43 -33.07
N ALA A 424 0.62 -21.41 -32.21
CA ALA A 424 -0.08 -20.18 -32.54
C ALA A 424 0.65 -19.35 -33.60
N LYS A 425 -0.14 -18.70 -34.47
CA LYS A 425 0.37 -17.91 -35.59
C LYS A 425 0.24 -16.41 -35.38
N SER A 426 -0.69 -15.99 -34.56
CA SER A 426 -0.97 -14.57 -34.28
C SER A 426 0.17 -13.90 -33.51
N PRO A 427 0.41 -12.61 -33.72
CA PRO A 427 1.56 -11.89 -33.14
C PRO A 427 1.63 -11.92 -31.62
N TYR A 428 0.51 -11.72 -30.95
CA TYR A 428 0.49 -11.68 -29.49
C TYR A 428 0.73 -13.06 -28.85
N LEU A 429 0.23 -14.14 -29.45
CA LEU A 429 0.49 -15.49 -28.94
C LEU A 429 1.92 -15.94 -29.22
N LYS A 430 2.49 -15.55 -30.38
CA LYS A 430 3.91 -15.81 -30.69
C LYS A 430 4.85 -15.19 -29.65
N ALA A 431 4.51 -14.03 -29.11
CA ALA A 431 5.31 -13.39 -28.07
C ALA A 431 5.42 -14.24 -26.79
N LEU A 432 4.47 -15.13 -26.53
CA LEU A 432 4.45 -16.03 -25.36
C LEU A 432 5.29 -17.32 -25.56
N GLN A 433 5.75 -17.62 -26.78
CA GLN A 433 6.52 -18.83 -27.08
C GLN A 433 7.93 -18.82 -26.50
N ASN A 434 8.53 -17.63 -26.34
CA ASN A 434 9.92 -17.46 -25.91
C ASN A 434 9.98 -16.82 -24.52
N LEU A 435 9.79 -17.62 -23.47
CA LEU A 435 9.90 -17.16 -22.10
C LEU A 435 11.32 -17.44 -21.55
N PRO A 436 11.93 -16.50 -20.80
CA PRO A 436 13.24 -16.71 -20.19
C PRO A 436 13.22 -17.84 -19.16
N GLN A 437 14.12 -18.81 -19.30
CA GLN A 437 14.28 -19.91 -18.32
C GLN A 437 14.61 -19.42 -16.90
N SER A 438 15.16 -18.21 -16.77
CA SER A 438 15.42 -17.61 -15.45
C SER A 438 14.17 -17.47 -14.58
N LEU A 439 12.99 -17.31 -15.18
CA LEU A 439 11.72 -17.21 -14.45
C LEU A 439 11.35 -18.53 -13.75
N GLU A 440 11.57 -19.66 -14.42
CA GLU A 440 11.36 -20.99 -13.84
C GLU A 440 12.31 -21.23 -12.65
N LYS A 441 13.59 -20.90 -12.81
CA LYS A 441 14.59 -21.01 -11.73
C LYS A 441 14.24 -20.15 -10.51
N ILE A 442 13.65 -18.96 -10.72
CA ILE A 442 13.17 -18.11 -9.62
C ILE A 442 12.01 -18.80 -8.90
N ALA A 443 11.04 -19.36 -9.63
CA ALA A 443 9.92 -20.10 -9.05
C ALA A 443 10.41 -21.30 -8.22
N GLU A 444 11.31 -22.11 -8.76
CA GLU A 444 11.93 -23.24 -8.05
C GLU A 444 12.64 -22.79 -6.78
N LYS A 445 13.44 -21.71 -6.86
CA LYS A 445 14.15 -21.18 -5.70
C LYS A 445 13.20 -20.79 -4.58
N ILE A 446 12.11 -20.11 -4.90
CA ILE A 446 11.10 -19.69 -3.90
C ILE A 446 10.40 -20.92 -3.30
N HIS A 447 9.92 -21.86 -4.13
CA HIS A 447 9.26 -23.08 -3.68
C HIS A 447 10.16 -23.98 -2.82
N ASN A 448 11.45 -24.04 -3.14
CA ASN A 448 12.41 -24.80 -2.35
C ASN A 448 12.77 -24.12 -1.02
N SER A 449 12.61 -22.81 -0.91
CA SER A 449 12.97 -22.05 0.28
C SER A 449 11.80 -21.84 1.25
N LEU A 450 10.58 -21.65 0.73
CA LEU A 450 9.41 -21.32 1.54
C LEU A 450 8.44 -22.51 1.67
N VAL A 451 7.69 -22.55 2.76
CA VAL A 451 6.58 -23.50 2.93
C VAL A 451 5.44 -23.15 1.97
N GLU A 452 4.57 -24.12 1.62
CA GLU A 452 3.47 -23.91 0.65
C GLU A 452 2.42 -22.92 1.12
N SER A 453 2.17 -22.85 2.41
CA SER A 453 1.19 -21.94 3.02
C SER A 453 1.85 -21.15 4.15
N PRO A 454 2.68 -20.15 3.83
CA PRO A 454 3.36 -19.37 4.85
C PRO A 454 2.38 -18.46 5.58
N PRO A 455 2.62 -18.16 6.86
CA PRO A 455 1.88 -17.14 7.60
C PRO A 455 2.11 -15.75 6.98
N ILE A 456 1.16 -14.86 7.22
CA ILE A 456 1.20 -13.49 6.66
C ILE A 456 2.29 -12.67 7.36
N HIS A 457 2.42 -12.82 8.68
CA HIS A 457 3.34 -12.01 9.48
C HIS A 457 4.65 -12.77 9.78
N LEU A 458 5.78 -12.09 9.54
CA LEU A 458 7.11 -12.66 9.83
C LEU A 458 7.29 -13.09 11.29
N LYS A 459 6.61 -12.42 12.22
CA LYS A 459 6.68 -12.71 13.67
C LYS A 459 6.08 -14.06 14.06
N GLU A 460 5.23 -14.64 13.24
CA GLU A 460 4.63 -15.95 13.48
C GLU A 460 5.64 -17.09 13.30
N GLY A 461 6.72 -16.86 12.55
CA GLY A 461 7.73 -17.87 12.24
C GLY A 461 7.25 -18.93 11.26
N GLY A 462 8.03 -20.02 11.10
CA GLY A 462 7.62 -21.16 10.28
C GLY A 462 7.61 -20.93 8.77
N LEU A 463 8.25 -19.87 8.26
CA LEU A 463 8.23 -19.47 6.84
C LEU A 463 9.15 -20.32 5.97
N ILE A 464 10.34 -20.64 6.48
CA ILE A 464 11.40 -21.34 5.75
C ILE A 464 11.19 -22.85 5.85
N ARG A 465 11.33 -23.58 4.76
CA ARG A 465 11.29 -25.05 4.75
C ARG A 465 12.44 -25.64 5.55
N SER A 466 12.22 -26.82 6.12
CA SER A 466 13.31 -27.64 6.70
C SER A 466 14.26 -28.11 5.59
N GLY A 467 15.54 -28.11 5.88
CA GLY A 467 16.61 -28.49 4.94
C GLY A 467 17.17 -27.30 4.12
N VAL A 468 16.65 -26.07 4.30
CA VAL A 468 17.16 -24.87 3.61
C VAL A 468 18.37 -24.28 4.33
N ASP A 469 18.33 -24.26 5.66
CA ASP A 469 19.40 -23.73 6.51
C ASP A 469 19.62 -24.66 7.71
N ALA A 470 20.80 -25.27 7.76
CA ALA A 470 21.14 -26.25 8.79
C ALA A 470 21.14 -25.64 10.20
N ASN A 471 21.59 -24.39 10.36
CA ASN A 471 21.60 -23.74 11.67
C ASN A 471 20.18 -23.47 12.17
N LEU A 472 19.28 -23.03 11.25
CA LEU A 472 17.87 -22.81 11.58
C LEU A 472 17.19 -24.12 11.99
N ASP A 473 17.49 -25.22 11.29
CA ASP A 473 16.90 -26.54 11.60
C ASP A 473 17.43 -27.06 12.94
N GLU A 474 18.71 -26.85 13.26
CA GLU A 474 19.27 -27.16 14.58
C GLU A 474 18.60 -26.36 15.69
N MET A 475 18.45 -25.04 15.52
CA MET A 475 17.73 -24.19 16.49
C MET A 475 16.28 -24.63 16.70
N ARG A 476 15.60 -25.05 15.63
CA ARG A 476 14.22 -25.57 15.72
C ARG A 476 14.16 -26.89 16.46
N SER A 477 15.11 -27.78 16.20
CA SER A 477 15.23 -29.08 16.92
C SER A 477 15.42 -28.83 18.41
N LEU A 478 16.37 -27.97 18.79
CA LEU A 478 16.61 -27.61 20.20
C LEU A 478 15.36 -27.02 20.85
N ALA A 479 14.67 -26.10 20.17
CA ALA A 479 13.44 -25.48 20.70
C ALA A 479 12.29 -26.51 20.86
N THR A 480 12.23 -27.53 19.97
CA THR A 480 11.23 -28.59 20.04
C THR A 480 11.57 -29.56 21.15
N ASP A 481 12.85 -29.91 21.29
CA ASP A 481 13.37 -30.79 22.35
C ASP A 481 13.13 -30.15 23.73
N ASP A 482 13.37 -28.85 23.88
CA ASP A 482 13.06 -28.08 25.10
C ASP A 482 11.56 -28.12 25.46
N GLN A 483 10.68 -27.89 24.46
CA GLN A 483 9.24 -27.99 24.68
C GLN A 483 8.78 -29.39 25.08
N GLN A 484 9.36 -30.41 24.45
CA GLN A 484 9.08 -31.81 24.75
C GLN A 484 9.61 -32.22 26.12
N TRP A 485 10.80 -31.72 26.50
CA TRP A 485 11.37 -31.88 27.82
C TRP A 485 10.48 -31.26 28.93
N ILE A 486 9.99 -30.01 28.70
CA ILE A 486 9.07 -29.33 29.61
C ILE A 486 7.75 -30.09 29.77
N ALA A 487 7.18 -30.61 28.66
CA ALA A 487 5.95 -31.39 28.70
C ALA A 487 6.18 -32.73 29.45
N ASN A 488 7.31 -33.37 29.26
CA ASN A 488 7.68 -34.58 29.97
C ASN A 488 7.93 -34.30 31.46
N LEU A 489 8.58 -33.20 31.79
CA LEU A 489 8.78 -32.77 33.19
C LEU A 489 7.44 -32.50 33.88
N GLU A 490 6.47 -31.87 33.21
CA GLU A 490 5.13 -31.66 33.75
C GLU A 490 4.43 -32.98 34.09
N VAL A 491 4.54 -33.98 33.21
CA VAL A 491 3.99 -35.34 33.45
C VAL A 491 4.69 -36.02 34.61
N GLN A 492 6.03 -36.04 34.63
CA GLN A 492 6.82 -36.63 35.69
C GLN A 492 6.54 -35.99 37.05
N GLU A 493 6.45 -34.67 37.12
CA GLU A 493 6.16 -33.96 38.36
C GLU A 493 4.72 -34.15 38.83
N ARG A 494 3.76 -34.31 37.93
CA ARG A 494 2.38 -34.69 38.29
C ARG A 494 2.32 -36.08 38.89
N GLU A 495 3.05 -37.05 38.34
CA GLU A 495 3.13 -38.42 38.85
C GLU A 495 3.87 -38.47 40.20
N ARG A 496 5.01 -37.74 40.32
CA ARG A 496 5.80 -37.66 41.54
C ARG A 496 5.05 -37.05 42.73
N THR A 497 4.32 -35.93 42.45
CA THR A 497 3.66 -35.15 43.48
C THR A 497 2.22 -35.58 43.73
N GLY A 498 1.62 -36.33 42.82
CA GLY A 498 0.19 -36.67 42.85
C GLY A 498 -0.74 -35.48 42.67
N ILE A 499 -0.25 -34.35 42.11
CA ILE A 499 -1.02 -33.11 41.90
C ILE A 499 -1.45 -33.00 40.43
N PRO A 500 -2.68 -33.38 40.03
CA PRO A 500 -3.10 -33.43 38.65
C PRO A 500 -3.18 -32.04 37.98
N THR A 501 -3.27 -30.98 38.79
CA THR A 501 -3.39 -29.58 38.32
C THR A 501 -2.06 -28.85 38.15
N LEU A 502 -0.94 -29.57 38.44
CA LEU A 502 0.41 -29.05 38.28
C LEU A 502 0.66 -28.69 36.80
N LYS A 503 1.24 -27.53 36.56
CA LYS A 503 1.65 -27.07 35.25
C LYS A 503 3.04 -26.46 35.32
N VAL A 504 3.82 -26.63 34.26
CA VAL A 504 5.11 -25.97 34.10
C VAL A 504 4.89 -24.74 33.19
N GLY A 505 5.35 -23.58 33.61
CA GLY A 505 5.25 -22.33 32.88
C GLY A 505 6.56 -21.55 32.87
N TYR A 506 6.63 -20.49 32.08
CA TYR A 506 7.79 -19.61 32.01
C TYR A 506 7.41 -18.18 32.38
N ASN A 507 8.27 -17.52 33.19
CA ASN A 507 8.13 -16.12 33.54
C ASN A 507 9.47 -15.39 33.33
N LYS A 508 9.42 -14.22 32.70
CA LYS A 508 10.62 -13.42 32.42
C LYS A 508 11.40 -12.97 33.68
N ALA A 509 10.75 -12.92 34.84
CA ALA A 509 11.35 -12.44 36.08
C ALA A 509 12.20 -13.52 36.81
N PHE A 510 11.80 -14.79 36.72
CA PHE A 510 12.46 -15.88 37.46
C PHE A 510 12.58 -17.20 36.69
N GLY A 511 12.34 -17.18 35.35
CA GLY A 511 12.53 -18.35 34.49
C GLY A 511 11.37 -19.34 34.52
N TYR A 512 11.67 -20.63 34.33
CA TYR A 512 10.69 -21.71 34.42
C TYR A 512 10.18 -21.87 35.86
N TYR A 513 8.89 -22.13 36.00
CA TYR A 513 8.24 -22.33 37.29
C TYR A 513 7.18 -23.42 37.21
N ILE A 514 6.91 -24.02 38.35
CA ILE A 514 5.84 -24.98 38.56
C ILE A 514 4.65 -24.21 39.18
N SER A 515 3.49 -24.28 38.55
CA SER A 515 2.25 -23.68 39.04
C SER A 515 1.36 -24.76 39.64
N ILE A 516 0.89 -24.55 40.87
CA ILE A 516 -0.03 -25.44 41.59
C ILE A 516 -1.26 -24.58 41.97
N SER A 517 -2.45 -25.13 41.78
CA SER A 517 -3.68 -24.48 42.22
C SER A 517 -3.68 -24.30 43.74
N ARG A 518 -4.14 -23.13 44.24
CA ARG A 518 -4.09 -22.74 45.66
C ARG A 518 -4.74 -23.79 46.59
N GLY A 519 -5.83 -24.44 46.15
CA GLY A 519 -6.47 -25.49 46.94
C GLY A 519 -5.68 -26.79 47.11
N LYS A 520 -4.53 -26.93 46.39
CA LYS A 520 -3.62 -28.05 46.48
C LYS A 520 -2.17 -27.68 46.80
N ALA A 521 -1.96 -26.39 47.19
CA ALA A 521 -0.64 -25.88 47.53
C ALA A 521 -0.01 -26.57 48.76
N GLU A 522 -0.80 -27.14 49.66
CA GLU A 522 -0.35 -27.92 50.83
C GLU A 522 0.28 -29.28 50.41
N LEU A 523 0.03 -29.72 49.20
CA LEU A 523 0.62 -30.95 48.65
C LEU A 523 1.96 -30.70 47.95
N ALA A 524 2.43 -29.43 47.89
CA ALA A 524 3.71 -29.10 47.28
C ALA A 524 4.85 -29.76 48.06
N PRO A 525 5.78 -30.46 47.41
CA PRO A 525 6.94 -31.09 48.08
C PRO A 525 7.86 -30.06 48.74
N ASP A 526 8.63 -30.47 49.74
CA ASP A 526 9.57 -29.60 50.46
C ASP A 526 10.72 -29.08 49.59
N ASP A 527 11.00 -29.69 48.46
CA ASP A 527 12.00 -29.27 47.48
C ASP A 527 11.50 -28.17 46.53
N TYR A 528 10.24 -27.71 46.68
CA TYR A 528 9.68 -26.62 45.93
C TYR A 528 9.80 -25.27 46.67
N LEU A 529 10.62 -24.38 46.12
CA LEU A 529 10.75 -23.02 46.65
C LEU A 529 9.66 -22.11 46.07
N ARG A 530 8.75 -21.66 46.94
CA ARG A 530 7.69 -20.72 46.56
C ARG A 530 8.26 -19.35 46.16
N LYS A 531 7.93 -18.87 44.97
CA LYS A 531 8.38 -17.60 44.42
C LYS A 531 7.27 -16.55 44.30
N GLN A 532 6.04 -16.99 44.02
CA GLN A 532 4.93 -16.07 43.83
C GLN A 532 3.61 -16.73 44.22
N THR A 533 2.75 -15.97 44.92
CA THR A 533 1.37 -16.34 45.20
C THR A 533 0.44 -15.46 44.41
N LEU A 534 -0.46 -16.05 43.62
CA LEU A 534 -1.52 -15.39 42.87
C LEU A 534 -2.89 -15.75 43.49
N THR A 535 -3.94 -15.13 43.01
CA THR A 535 -5.30 -15.33 43.53
C THR A 535 -5.75 -16.79 43.49
N ASN A 536 -5.39 -17.52 42.40
CA ASN A 536 -5.86 -18.87 42.15
C ASN A 536 -4.75 -19.94 42.10
N GLU A 537 -3.47 -19.53 42.11
CA GLU A 537 -2.32 -20.44 41.98
C GLU A 537 -1.13 -19.97 42.80
N GLU A 538 -0.25 -20.89 43.15
CA GLU A 538 1.08 -20.62 43.69
C GLU A 538 2.16 -21.11 42.75
N ARG A 539 3.24 -20.33 42.64
CA ARG A 539 4.35 -20.61 41.70
C ARG A 539 5.62 -20.93 42.45
N TYR A 540 6.24 -22.04 42.04
CA TYR A 540 7.41 -22.63 42.68
C TYR A 540 8.54 -22.78 41.70
N ILE A 541 9.75 -22.87 42.20
CA ILE A 541 10.94 -23.38 41.49
C ILE A 541 11.39 -24.62 42.21
N ALA A 542 11.63 -25.72 41.47
CA ALA A 542 12.28 -26.91 42.01
C ALA A 542 13.77 -26.61 42.18
N VAL A 543 14.35 -27.02 43.36
CA VAL A 543 15.76 -26.82 43.67
C VAL A 543 16.60 -27.92 43.03
#